data_ea8676b44c503aeb36e7d3e570f9538d
#
_entry.id   ea8676b44c503aeb36e7d3e570f9538d
#
_cell.length_a   1.000
_cell.length_b   1.000
_cell.length_c   1.000
_cell.angle_alpha   90.00
_cell.angle_beta   90.00
_cell.angle_gamma   90.00
#
_symmetry.space_group_name_H-M   'P 1'
#
loop_
_entity.id
_entity.type
_entity.pdbx_description
1 polymer ?
#
loop_
_entity_poly.entity_id
_entity_poly.type
_entity_poly.pdbx_seq_one_letter_code
_entity_poly.pdbx_strand_id
1 'polypeptide(L)'
;MSDRIVIYHAGCADGFCAAWLLWREFPDAQFVPAHYGDKPPDVAGKIVYVVDFSYPRETLLAMNEAASFMVVLDHHKTAQEALDGLPFCRFDMRKSGARLTWEYIQWSIKKNRVTECGERPPWIVLYTEDRDLWLW
;
A
#
# COMPACT_ATOMS: atom_id res chain seq x y z
N MET A 1 16.21 -7.39 13.37
CA MET A 1 15.70 -7.42 11.98
C MET A 1 14.19 -7.38 12.01
N SER A 2 13.62 -6.59 11.13
CA SER A 2 12.17 -6.48 11.06
C SER A 2 11.57 -7.62 10.26
N ASP A 3 10.41 -8.10 10.70
CA ASP A 3 9.63 -9.08 9.96
C ASP A 3 8.72 -8.42 8.93
N ARG A 4 8.78 -7.10 8.79
CA ARG A 4 7.93 -6.34 7.88
C ARG A 4 8.69 -5.81 6.69
N ILE A 5 8.06 -5.91 5.52
CA ILE A 5 8.56 -5.31 4.29
C ILE A 5 7.47 -4.40 3.73
N VAL A 6 7.84 -3.18 3.36
CA VAL A 6 6.97 -2.24 2.67
C VAL A 6 7.52 -2.07 1.25
N ILE A 7 6.73 -2.45 0.26
CA ILE A 7 7.07 -2.29 -1.15
C ILE A 7 6.21 -1.17 -1.69
N TYR A 8 6.82 -0.13 -2.23
CA TYR A 8 6.11 1.05 -2.68
C TYR A 8 6.56 1.50 -4.06
N HIS A 9 5.67 2.19 -4.78
CA HIS A 9 5.95 2.68 -6.12
C HIS A 9 7.05 3.73 -6.07
N ALA A 10 8.17 3.46 -6.72
CA ALA A 10 9.33 4.35 -6.76
C ALA A 10 9.07 5.53 -7.68
N GLY A 11 9.72 6.67 -7.39
CA GLY A 11 9.67 7.86 -8.24
C GLY A 11 8.31 8.54 -8.29
N CYS A 12 7.43 8.24 -7.35
CA CYS A 12 6.07 8.75 -7.32
C CYS A 12 5.78 9.35 -5.94
N ALA A 13 5.26 10.58 -5.90
CA ALA A 13 4.94 11.24 -4.63
C ALA A 13 3.91 10.45 -3.83
N ASP A 14 2.94 9.86 -4.50
CA ASP A 14 1.90 9.05 -3.87
C ASP A 14 2.49 7.81 -3.20
N GLY A 15 3.35 7.09 -3.92
CA GLY A 15 4.02 5.90 -3.36
C GLY A 15 4.91 6.26 -2.19
N PHE A 16 5.66 7.35 -2.30
CA PHE A 16 6.52 7.81 -1.22
C PHE A 16 5.69 8.18 0.02
N CYS A 17 4.59 8.90 -0.17
CA CYS A 17 3.71 9.29 0.94
C CYS A 17 3.13 8.07 1.64
N ALA A 18 2.68 7.07 0.88
CA ALA A 18 2.17 5.82 1.43
C ALA A 18 3.24 5.11 2.28
N ALA A 19 4.47 5.03 1.76
CA ALA A 19 5.59 4.43 2.49
C ALA A 19 5.89 5.20 3.77
N TRP A 20 5.87 6.53 3.71
CA TRP A 20 6.11 7.40 4.87
C TRP A 20 5.09 7.15 5.99
N LEU A 21 3.82 6.97 5.63
CA LEU A 21 2.77 6.66 6.61
C LEU A 21 3.08 5.35 7.35
N LEU A 22 3.51 4.33 6.61
CA LEU A 22 3.88 3.04 7.22
C LEU A 22 5.18 3.14 8.02
N TRP A 23 6.11 3.98 7.58
CA TRP A 23 7.34 4.22 8.34
C TRP A 23 7.04 4.82 9.72
N ARG A 24 6.06 5.70 9.81
CA ARG A 24 5.63 6.25 11.10
C ARG A 24 5.14 5.17 12.05
N GLU A 25 4.51 4.13 11.53
CA GLU A 25 3.99 3.02 12.35
C GLU A 25 5.06 1.96 12.61
N PHE A 26 5.88 1.67 11.61
CA PHE A 26 6.86 0.58 11.64
C PHE A 26 8.22 1.06 11.15
N PRO A 27 8.91 1.88 11.96
CA PRO A 27 10.20 2.45 11.50
C PRO A 27 11.28 1.40 11.26
N ASP A 28 11.12 0.20 11.84
CA ASP A 28 12.08 -0.88 11.66
C ASP A 28 11.83 -1.73 10.42
N ALA A 29 10.73 -1.48 9.69
CA ALA A 29 10.42 -2.24 8.49
C ALA A 29 11.47 -2.00 7.40
N GLN A 30 11.61 -2.99 6.53
CA GLN A 30 12.42 -2.84 5.32
C GLN A 30 11.58 -2.13 4.25
N PHE A 31 12.10 -1.06 3.66
CA PHE A 31 11.40 -0.29 2.63
C PHE A 31 12.06 -0.52 1.29
N VAL A 32 11.28 -1.00 0.32
CA VAL A 32 11.77 -1.38 -1.00
C VAL A 32 11.05 -0.56 -2.08
N PRO A 33 11.75 0.37 -2.72
CA PRO A 33 11.17 1.08 -3.87
C PRO A 33 11.08 0.11 -5.06
N ALA A 34 9.96 0.12 -5.75
CA ALA A 34 9.72 -0.81 -6.84
C ALA A 34 9.30 -0.10 -8.12
N HIS A 35 9.69 -0.68 -9.23
CA HIS A 35 9.28 -0.26 -10.58
C HIS A 35 8.60 -1.43 -11.27
N TYR A 36 7.71 -1.12 -12.21
CA TYR A 36 7.07 -2.17 -13.00
C TYR A 36 8.14 -2.92 -13.80
N GLY A 37 8.05 -4.25 -13.76
CA GLY A 37 9.04 -5.12 -14.38
C GLY A 37 10.12 -5.62 -13.43
N ASP A 38 10.23 -5.05 -12.24
CA ASP A 38 11.20 -5.52 -11.24
C ASP A 38 10.80 -6.89 -10.70
N LYS A 39 11.78 -7.66 -10.28
CA LYS A 39 11.55 -8.86 -9.50
C LYS A 39 11.21 -8.48 -8.07
N PRO A 40 10.26 -9.17 -7.42
CA PRO A 40 9.96 -8.89 -6.03
C PRO A 40 11.10 -9.32 -5.10
N PRO A 41 11.24 -8.65 -3.94
CA PRO A 41 12.18 -9.10 -2.92
C PRO A 41 11.70 -10.43 -2.30
N ASP A 42 12.60 -11.08 -1.57
CA ASP A 42 12.24 -12.27 -0.80
C ASP A 42 11.33 -11.87 0.36
N VAL A 43 10.12 -12.44 0.39
CA VAL A 43 9.11 -12.12 1.39
C VAL A 43 8.76 -13.31 2.29
N ALA A 44 9.54 -14.38 2.21
CA ALA A 44 9.25 -15.61 2.96
C ALA A 44 9.15 -15.34 4.46
N GLY A 45 8.01 -15.71 5.04
CA GLY A 45 7.75 -15.58 6.46
C GLY A 45 7.56 -14.14 6.95
N LYS A 46 7.46 -13.18 6.06
CA LYS A 46 7.37 -11.76 6.42
C LYS A 46 5.95 -11.22 6.31
N ILE A 47 5.72 -10.11 7.01
CA ILE A 47 4.50 -9.31 6.87
C ILE A 47 4.76 -8.28 5.77
N VAL A 48 3.95 -8.29 4.72
CA VAL A 48 4.22 -7.53 3.50
C VAL A 48 3.12 -6.53 3.21
N TYR A 49 3.50 -5.28 3.03
CA TYR A 49 2.61 -4.22 2.58
C TYR A 49 3.08 -3.77 1.19
N VAL A 50 2.23 -3.91 0.19
CA VAL A 50 2.50 -3.40 -1.17
C VAL A 50 1.56 -2.22 -1.37
N VAL A 51 2.13 -1.02 -1.53
CA VAL A 51 1.35 0.22 -1.53
C VAL A 51 1.62 1.04 -2.77
N ASP A 52 0.54 1.53 -3.38
CA ASP A 52 0.56 2.31 -4.63
C ASP A 52 1.26 1.56 -5.76
N PHE A 53 1.27 0.24 -5.69
CA PHE A 53 2.00 -0.61 -6.61
C PHE A 53 1.40 -2.01 -6.59
N SER A 54 1.59 -2.76 -7.66
CA SER A 54 1.25 -4.18 -7.67
C SER A 54 2.13 -4.92 -8.68
N TYR A 55 2.36 -6.19 -8.40
CA TYR A 55 3.03 -7.11 -9.31
C TYR A 55 1.98 -7.87 -10.12
N PRO A 56 2.39 -8.56 -11.19
CA PRO A 56 1.45 -9.44 -11.92
C PRO A 56 0.80 -10.46 -10.98
N ARG A 57 -0.39 -10.91 -11.37
CA ARG A 57 -1.21 -11.82 -10.57
C ARG A 57 -0.44 -13.05 -10.08
N GLU A 58 0.27 -13.71 -10.96
CA GLU A 58 1.02 -14.93 -10.60
C GLU A 58 2.11 -14.64 -9.59
N THR A 59 2.79 -13.49 -9.72
CA THR A 59 3.82 -13.07 -8.79
C THR A 59 3.22 -12.82 -7.40
N LEU A 60 2.10 -12.11 -7.35
CA LEU A 60 1.44 -11.82 -6.07
C LEU A 60 0.92 -13.08 -5.40
N LEU A 61 0.40 -14.03 -6.16
CA LEU A 61 -0.04 -15.31 -5.60
C LEU A 61 1.12 -16.05 -4.95
N ALA A 62 2.27 -16.10 -5.61
CA ALA A 62 3.46 -16.74 -5.05
C ALA A 62 3.97 -16.01 -3.80
N MET A 63 3.98 -14.68 -3.84
CA MET A 63 4.38 -13.88 -2.69
C MET A 63 3.45 -14.12 -1.50
N ASN A 64 2.15 -14.17 -1.75
CA ASN A 64 1.17 -14.40 -0.68
C ASN A 64 1.34 -15.76 -0.03
N GLU A 65 1.69 -16.78 -0.79
CA GLU A 65 1.99 -18.10 -0.24
C GLU A 65 3.24 -18.09 0.63
N ALA A 66 4.27 -17.37 0.21
CA ALA A 66 5.54 -17.32 0.93
C ALA A 66 5.47 -16.44 2.18
N ALA A 67 4.73 -15.33 2.12
CA ALA A 67 4.61 -14.38 3.22
C ALA A 67 3.77 -14.93 4.36
N SER A 68 4.02 -14.47 5.58
CA SER A 68 3.13 -14.78 6.70
C SER A 68 1.83 -13.99 6.62
N PHE A 69 1.88 -12.80 6.02
CA PHE A 69 0.72 -11.96 5.75
C PHE A 69 1.07 -11.00 4.61
N MET A 70 0.14 -10.73 3.73
CA MET A 70 0.34 -9.73 2.67
C MET A 70 -0.95 -8.98 2.39
N VAL A 71 -0.81 -7.68 2.16
CA VAL A 71 -1.90 -6.85 1.66
C VAL A 71 -1.38 -5.94 0.55
N VAL A 72 -2.20 -5.76 -0.47
CA VAL A 72 -1.90 -4.87 -1.61
C VAL A 72 -2.93 -3.75 -1.61
N LEU A 73 -2.46 -2.51 -1.58
CA LEU A 73 -3.29 -1.32 -1.57
C LEU A 73 -2.95 -0.50 -2.81
N ASP A 74 -3.81 -0.52 -3.79
CA ASP A 74 -3.53 0.13 -5.06
C ASP A 74 -4.79 0.80 -5.63
N HIS A 75 -4.61 1.70 -6.59
CA HIS A 75 -5.70 2.41 -7.22
C HIS A 75 -5.56 2.47 -8.75
N HIS A 76 -4.68 1.68 -9.32
CA HIS A 76 -4.49 1.64 -10.77
C HIS A 76 -5.51 0.69 -11.41
N LYS A 77 -6.25 1.20 -12.38
CA LYS A 77 -7.35 0.45 -13.01
C LYS A 77 -6.89 -0.85 -13.66
N THR A 78 -5.77 -0.82 -14.35
CA THR A 78 -5.23 -2.03 -14.99
C THR A 78 -4.88 -3.11 -13.98
N ALA A 79 -4.34 -2.70 -12.83
CA ALA A 79 -4.04 -3.62 -11.74
C ALA A 79 -5.33 -4.19 -11.13
N GLN A 80 -6.35 -3.35 -10.95
CA GLN A 80 -7.63 -3.80 -10.43
C GLN A 80 -8.23 -4.90 -11.31
N GLU A 81 -8.20 -4.70 -12.62
CA GLU A 81 -8.75 -5.69 -13.56
C GLU A 81 -7.96 -7.00 -13.53
N ALA A 82 -6.62 -6.90 -13.48
CA ALA A 82 -5.74 -8.07 -13.48
C ALA A 82 -5.82 -8.88 -12.19
N LEU A 83 -6.11 -8.21 -11.08
CA LEU A 83 -6.04 -8.81 -9.74
C LEU A 83 -7.43 -9.02 -9.11
N ASP A 84 -8.47 -8.91 -9.92
CA ASP A 84 -9.84 -9.08 -9.45
C ASP A 84 -10.02 -10.45 -8.78
N GLY A 85 -10.71 -10.44 -7.66
CA GLY A 85 -11.01 -11.65 -6.91
C GLY A 85 -9.94 -12.08 -5.90
N LEU A 86 -8.79 -11.41 -5.84
CA LEU A 86 -7.77 -11.71 -4.84
C LEU A 86 -8.12 -11.04 -3.51
N PRO A 87 -8.36 -11.81 -2.43
CA PRO A 87 -8.84 -11.24 -1.17
C PRO A 87 -7.84 -10.34 -0.45
N PHE A 88 -6.55 -10.49 -0.75
CA PHE A 88 -5.51 -9.66 -0.13
C PHE A 88 -5.24 -8.37 -0.90
N CYS A 89 -5.93 -8.13 -2.01
CA CYS A 89 -5.81 -6.89 -2.79
C CYS A 89 -7.01 -6.00 -2.54
N ARG A 90 -6.75 -4.73 -2.28
CA ARG A 90 -7.79 -3.72 -2.06
C ARG A 90 -7.57 -2.57 -3.04
N PHE A 91 -8.60 -2.25 -3.80
CA PHE A 91 -8.55 -1.21 -4.82
C PHE A 91 -9.67 -0.20 -4.61
N ASP A 92 -9.35 1.08 -4.75
CA ASP A 92 -10.35 2.13 -4.82
C ASP A 92 -9.84 3.23 -5.74
N MET A 93 -10.43 3.33 -6.92
CA MET A 93 -10.00 4.29 -7.94
C MET A 93 -10.30 5.73 -7.58
N ARG A 94 -11.11 5.95 -6.53
CA ARG A 94 -11.46 7.30 -6.06
C ARG A 94 -10.47 7.84 -5.05
N LYS A 95 -9.47 7.04 -4.67
CA LYS A 95 -8.51 7.38 -3.63
C LYS A 95 -7.10 7.22 -4.14
N SER A 96 -6.19 8.02 -3.60
CA SER A 96 -4.76 7.82 -3.86
C SER A 96 -4.23 6.62 -3.08
N GLY A 97 -3.06 6.14 -3.46
CA GLY A 97 -2.38 5.08 -2.71
C GLY A 97 -2.07 5.52 -1.28
N ALA A 98 -1.71 6.78 -1.09
CA ALA A 98 -1.46 7.34 0.23
C ALA A 98 -2.72 7.31 1.09
N ARG A 99 -3.87 7.70 0.53
CA ARG A 99 -5.12 7.67 1.26
C ARG A 99 -5.55 6.26 1.63
N LEU A 100 -5.44 5.33 0.70
CA LEU A 100 -5.73 3.92 0.97
C LEU A 100 -4.85 3.40 2.09
N THR A 101 -3.58 3.75 2.09
CA THR A 101 -2.64 3.34 3.13
C THR A 101 -3.00 3.94 4.48
N TRP A 102 -3.33 5.25 4.51
CA TRP A 102 -3.74 5.90 5.75
C TRP A 102 -4.99 5.24 6.33
N GLU A 103 -6.00 4.98 5.50
CA GLU A 103 -7.23 4.32 5.95
C GLU A 103 -6.96 2.92 6.47
N TYR A 104 -6.12 2.16 5.75
CA TYR A 104 -5.75 0.82 6.19
C TYR A 104 -5.08 0.85 7.58
N ILE A 105 -4.18 1.80 7.79
CA ILE A 105 -3.51 1.97 9.08
C ILE A 105 -4.55 2.24 10.18
N GLN A 106 -5.47 3.17 9.95
CA GLN A 106 -6.46 3.52 10.96
C GLN A 106 -7.39 2.35 11.27
N TRP A 107 -7.92 1.69 10.26
CA TRP A 107 -8.95 0.66 10.45
C TRP A 107 -8.39 -0.71 10.79
N SER A 108 -7.31 -1.10 10.20
CA SER A 108 -6.80 -2.48 10.31
C SER A 108 -5.63 -2.61 11.27
N ILE A 109 -4.78 -1.62 11.35
CA ILE A 109 -3.59 -1.66 12.21
C ILE A 109 -3.92 -1.08 13.60
N LYS A 110 -4.42 0.16 13.64
CA LYS A 110 -4.73 0.83 14.89
C LYS A 110 -6.10 0.47 15.45
N LYS A 111 -6.97 -0.13 14.63
CA LYS A 111 -8.35 -0.47 15.00
C LYS A 111 -9.19 0.75 15.37
N ASN A 112 -8.84 1.91 14.84
CA ASN A 112 -9.62 3.12 15.04
C ASN A 112 -10.88 3.07 14.19
N ARG A 113 -11.98 3.54 14.74
CA ARG A 113 -13.22 3.72 13.99
C ARG A 113 -13.28 5.15 13.50
N VAL A 114 -12.99 5.34 12.23
CA VAL A 114 -12.91 6.67 11.63
C VAL A 114 -14.19 7.48 11.85
N THR A 115 -15.34 6.82 11.79
CA THR A 115 -16.62 7.48 12.01
C THR A 115 -16.80 7.99 13.44
N GLU A 116 -16.12 7.37 14.40
CA GLU A 116 -16.24 7.75 15.80
C GLU A 116 -15.24 8.81 16.21
N CYS A 117 -14.02 8.75 15.70
CA CYS A 117 -12.98 9.67 16.11
C CYS A 117 -12.89 10.91 15.21
N GLY A 118 -13.56 10.94 14.08
CA GLY A 118 -13.52 12.08 13.18
C GLY A 118 -12.13 12.44 12.71
N GLU A 119 -11.19 11.52 12.79
CA GLU A 119 -9.82 11.75 12.40
C GLU A 119 -9.72 12.03 10.91
N ARG A 120 -8.94 13.05 10.58
CA ARG A 120 -8.66 13.41 9.20
C ARG A 120 -7.29 12.93 8.81
N PRO A 121 -7.09 12.56 7.52
CA PRO A 121 -5.74 12.31 7.04
C PRO A 121 -4.86 13.53 7.24
N PRO A 122 -3.54 13.33 7.47
CA PRO A 122 -2.60 14.45 7.46
C PRO A 122 -2.73 15.25 6.16
N TRP A 123 -2.49 16.57 6.24
CA TRP A 123 -2.62 17.42 5.06
C TRP A 123 -1.77 16.94 3.87
N ILE A 124 -0.62 16.31 4.16
CA ILE A 124 0.24 15.80 3.09
C ILE A 124 -0.46 14.69 2.28
N VAL A 125 -1.29 13.87 2.93
CA VAL A 125 -2.08 12.84 2.25
C VAL A 125 -3.13 13.49 1.36
N LEU A 126 -3.84 14.49 1.87
CA LEU A 126 -4.88 15.18 1.10
C LEU A 126 -4.28 15.93 -0.09
N TYR A 127 -3.17 16.60 0.12
CA TYR A 127 -2.47 17.31 -0.95
C TYR A 127 -1.99 16.33 -2.03
N THR A 128 -1.39 15.22 -1.62
CA THR A 128 -0.90 14.20 -2.53
C THR A 128 -2.04 13.60 -3.34
N GLU A 129 -3.19 13.34 -2.69
CA GLU A 129 -4.36 12.81 -3.36
C GLU A 129 -4.91 13.77 -4.40
N ASP A 130 -5.05 15.05 -4.07
CA ASP A 130 -5.52 16.06 -5.00
C ASP A 130 -4.63 16.12 -6.25
N ARG A 131 -3.34 16.10 -6.05
CA ARG A 131 -2.37 16.13 -7.14
C ARG A 131 -2.44 14.86 -7.98
N ASP A 132 -2.50 13.70 -7.35
CA ASP A 132 -2.50 12.41 -8.01
C ASP A 132 -3.76 12.20 -8.85
N LEU A 133 -4.90 12.63 -8.32
CA LEU A 133 -6.20 12.47 -8.97
C LEU A 133 -6.60 13.66 -9.85
N TRP A 134 -5.74 14.67 -9.98
CA TRP A 134 -6.00 15.86 -10.80
C TRP A 134 -7.26 16.60 -10.36
N LEU A 135 -7.41 16.81 -9.06
CA LEU A 135 -8.58 17.50 -8.50
C LEU A 135 -8.45 19.02 -8.46
N TRP A 136 -7.39 19.55 -8.98
CA TRP A 136 -7.16 20.99 -9.03
C TRP A 136 -7.61 21.59 -10.35
#